data_1641d9614546b38b526a95f86c289dde
#
_entry.id   1641d9614546b38b526a95f86c289dde
#
_cell.length_a   1.000
_cell.length_b   1.000
_cell.length_c   1.000
_cell.angle_alpha   90.00
_cell.angle_beta   90.00
_cell.angle_gamma   90.00
#
_symmetry.space_group_name_H-M   'P 1'
#
loop_
_entity.id
_entity.type
_entity.pdbx_description
1 polymer ?
#
loop_
_entity_poly.entity_id
_entity_poly.type
_entity_poly.pdbx_seq_one_letter_code
_entity_poly.pdbx_strand_id
1 'polypeptide(L)'
;VCLMIGYSYEIGGGFSRQLSLVKSTSENDIIYDGLLSLFRKFCEDKPIRRVDIAFGKLSFDDVEQLDLFLDSKKQFGKRQLRNALDEIVLRFGRDAVLRGSALLEESNVIKRHAQIGGHRK
;
A
#
# COMPACT_ATOMS: atom_id res chain seq x y z
N VAL A 1 -1.35 10.57 -2.96
CA VAL A 1 -0.35 9.60 -2.49
C VAL A 1 1.05 10.13 -2.77
N CYS A 2 2.00 9.82 -1.92
CA CYS A 2 3.39 10.20 -2.07
C CYS A 2 4.26 8.94 -1.98
N LEU A 3 5.21 8.81 -2.92
CA LEU A 3 6.23 7.77 -2.92
C LEU A 3 7.58 8.41 -2.63
N MET A 4 8.31 7.83 -1.67
CA MET A 4 9.67 8.21 -1.34
C MET A 4 10.58 6.99 -1.47
N ILE A 5 11.66 7.14 -2.22
CA ILE A 5 12.67 6.10 -2.43
C ILE A 5 14.01 6.61 -1.92
N GLY A 6 14.66 5.80 -1.11
CA GLY A 6 16.06 6.01 -0.71
C GLY A 6 16.94 4.91 -1.29
N TYR A 7 18.00 5.31 -1.99
CA TYR A 7 18.99 4.38 -2.54
C TYR A 7 19.96 3.88 -1.47
N SER A 8 20.82 2.95 -1.84
CA SER A 8 21.84 2.40 -0.93
C SER A 8 22.76 3.50 -0.35
N TYR A 9 23.36 3.24 0.80
CA TYR A 9 24.26 4.21 1.44
C TYR A 9 25.50 4.55 0.59
N GLU A 10 25.96 3.60 -0.19
CA GLU A 10 27.14 3.78 -1.07
C GLU A 10 26.86 4.77 -2.21
N ILE A 11 25.62 4.72 -2.74
CA ILE A 11 25.21 5.60 -3.86
C ILE A 11 24.64 6.89 -3.32
N GLY A 12 23.93 6.83 -2.19
CA GLY A 12 23.23 7.96 -1.60
C GLY A 12 22.03 8.44 -2.44
N GLY A 13 21.38 9.49 -1.95
CA GLY A 13 20.28 10.12 -2.66
C GLY A 13 18.96 9.34 -2.59
N GLY A 14 18.06 9.72 -3.47
CA GLY A 14 16.71 9.21 -3.55
C GLY A 14 15.77 10.23 -4.17
N PHE A 15 14.48 9.93 -4.17
CA PHE A 15 13.47 10.89 -4.60
C PHE A 15 12.20 10.82 -3.76
N SER A 16 11.46 11.91 -3.81
CA SER A 16 10.10 12.00 -3.30
C SER A 16 9.21 12.58 -4.38
N ARG A 17 8.13 11.89 -4.70
CA ARG A 17 7.15 12.33 -5.70
C ARG A 17 5.74 12.09 -5.22
N GLN A 18 4.87 13.02 -5.58
CA GLN A 18 3.47 13.01 -5.20
C GLN A 18 2.58 12.89 -6.44
N LEU A 19 1.50 12.12 -6.29
CA LEU A 19 0.43 11.99 -7.28
C LEU A 19 -0.92 12.27 -6.58
N SER A 20 -1.71 13.14 -7.17
CA SER A 20 -3.12 13.27 -6.78
C SER A 20 -3.93 12.22 -7.51
N LEU A 21 -4.61 11.36 -6.76
CA LEU A 21 -5.57 10.42 -7.33
C LEU A 21 -6.79 11.21 -7.85
N VAL A 22 -7.37 10.73 -8.93
CA VAL A 22 -8.54 11.38 -9.57
C VAL A 22 -9.74 11.41 -8.63
N LYS A 23 -9.89 10.38 -7.80
CA LYS A 23 -10.96 10.23 -6.82
C LYS A 23 -10.37 9.82 -5.48
N SER A 24 -10.99 10.27 -4.40
CA SER A 24 -10.71 9.75 -3.06
C SER A 24 -11.04 8.25 -3.02
N THR A 25 -10.12 7.44 -2.54
CA THR A 25 -10.28 5.98 -2.52
C THR A 25 -9.51 5.35 -1.37
N SER A 26 -10.04 4.26 -0.85
CA SER A 26 -9.39 3.34 0.07
C SER A 26 -9.03 2.00 -0.61
N GLU A 27 -9.24 1.89 -1.94
CA GLU A 27 -8.91 0.68 -2.68
C GLU A 27 -7.41 0.53 -2.87
N ASN A 28 -6.85 -0.56 -2.35
CA ASN A 28 -5.41 -0.83 -2.41
C ASN A 28 -4.88 -0.93 -3.84
N ASP A 29 -5.67 -1.48 -4.76
CA ASP A 29 -5.26 -1.65 -6.15
C ASP A 29 -5.05 -0.30 -6.84
N ILE A 30 -5.98 0.64 -6.67
CA ILE A 30 -5.89 2.00 -7.24
C ILE A 30 -4.70 2.75 -6.65
N ILE A 31 -4.50 2.65 -5.34
CA ILE A 31 -3.37 3.26 -4.64
C ILE A 31 -2.06 2.66 -5.14
N TYR A 32 -1.98 1.34 -5.26
CA TYR A 32 -0.80 0.63 -5.73
C TYR A 32 -0.44 1.03 -7.16
N ASP A 33 -1.41 1.06 -8.08
CA ASP A 33 -1.18 1.46 -9.46
C ASP A 33 -0.66 2.90 -9.57
N GLY A 34 -1.22 3.81 -8.76
CA GLY A 34 -0.72 5.19 -8.67
C GLY A 34 0.74 5.26 -8.20
N LEU A 35 1.09 4.53 -7.15
CA LEU A 35 2.46 4.45 -6.63
C LEU A 35 3.41 3.78 -7.63
N LEU A 36 2.97 2.71 -8.28
CA LEU A 36 3.74 2.00 -9.29
C LEU A 36 4.03 2.88 -10.52
N SER A 37 3.09 3.74 -10.90
CA SER A 37 3.30 4.71 -11.98
C SER A 37 4.41 5.71 -11.64
N LEU A 38 4.44 6.20 -10.40
CA LEU A 38 5.51 7.07 -9.90
C LEU A 38 6.85 6.33 -9.88
N PHE A 39 6.84 5.09 -9.39
CA PHE A 39 8.04 4.26 -9.35
C PHE A 39 8.64 4.08 -10.74
N ARG A 40 7.84 3.60 -11.70
CA ARG A 40 8.30 3.36 -13.08
C ARG A 40 8.80 4.62 -13.78
N LYS A 41 8.23 5.78 -13.45
CA LYS A 41 8.60 7.05 -14.09
C LYS A 41 9.86 7.67 -13.52
N PHE A 42 10.14 7.51 -12.23
CA PHE A 42 11.17 8.27 -11.54
C PHE A 42 12.26 7.41 -10.88
N CYS A 43 12.03 6.10 -10.74
CA CYS A 43 13.04 5.23 -10.17
C CYS A 43 14.16 4.98 -11.18
N GLU A 44 15.38 5.17 -10.73
CA GLU A 44 16.59 4.82 -11.47
C GLU A 44 16.98 3.37 -11.18
N ASP A 45 17.74 2.77 -12.08
CA ASP A 45 18.27 1.40 -11.91
C ASP A 45 19.43 1.41 -10.90
N LYS A 46 19.08 1.59 -9.63
CA LYS A 46 19.98 1.67 -8.48
C LYS A 46 19.46 0.81 -7.34
N PRO A 47 20.33 0.22 -6.52
CA PRO A 47 19.90 -0.54 -5.35
C PRO A 47 19.08 0.31 -4.38
N ILE A 48 17.84 -0.13 -4.14
CA ILE A 48 16.91 0.56 -3.24
C ILE A 48 17.10 0.01 -1.83
N ARG A 49 17.28 0.90 -0.88
CA ARG A 49 17.36 0.58 0.54
C ARG A 49 16.04 0.84 1.27
N ARG A 50 15.33 1.89 0.88
CA ARG A 50 14.15 2.38 1.61
C ARG A 50 13.03 2.76 0.67
N VAL A 51 11.83 2.32 1.01
CA VAL A 51 10.58 2.71 0.35
C VAL A 51 9.63 3.21 1.43
N ASP A 52 9.19 4.44 1.32
CA ASP A 52 8.16 5.01 2.19
C ASP A 52 6.97 5.46 1.36
N ILE A 53 5.80 5.35 1.96
CA ILE A 53 4.53 5.77 1.38
C ILE A 53 3.85 6.72 2.37
N ALA A 54 3.37 7.86 1.85
CA ALA A 54 2.58 8.79 2.64
C ALA A 54 1.25 9.11 1.93
N PHE A 55 0.24 9.33 2.74
CA PHE A 55 -1.08 9.73 2.30
C PHE A 55 -1.37 11.14 2.78
N GLY A 56 -1.94 11.96 1.92
CA GLY A 56 -2.39 13.30 2.26
C GLY A 56 -3.83 13.52 1.82
N LYS A 57 -4.43 14.59 2.31
CA LYS A 57 -5.83 14.96 2.04
C LYS A 57 -6.79 13.81 2.35
N LEU A 58 -6.62 13.21 3.52
CA LEU A 58 -7.51 12.15 4.00
C LEU A 58 -8.89 12.73 4.29
N SER A 59 -9.93 12.00 3.92
CA SER A 59 -11.32 12.29 4.24
C SER A 59 -11.96 11.07 4.89
N PHE A 60 -12.95 11.31 5.73
CA PHE A 60 -13.76 10.21 6.26
C PHE A 60 -14.64 9.63 5.15
N ASP A 61 -14.85 8.34 5.18
CA ASP A 61 -15.59 7.55 4.17
C ASP A 61 -17.11 7.59 4.45
N ASP A 62 -17.62 8.75 4.89
CA ASP A 62 -19.02 8.89 5.31
C ASP A 62 -20.00 8.98 4.13
N VAL A 63 -19.53 9.35 2.94
CA VAL A 63 -20.36 9.46 1.73
C VAL A 63 -19.63 8.83 0.55
N GLU A 64 -19.98 7.61 0.23
CA GLU A 64 -19.51 6.96 -0.97
C GLU A 64 -20.26 7.50 -2.19
N GLN A 65 -19.58 8.29 -3.01
CA GLN A 65 -20.10 8.64 -4.32
C GLN A 65 -20.01 7.40 -5.20
N LEU A 66 -21.13 6.67 -5.28
CA LEU A 66 -21.25 5.53 -6.18
C LEU A 66 -21.03 6.00 -7.62
N ASP A 67 -20.08 5.39 -8.28
CA ASP A 67 -19.88 5.63 -9.71
C ASP A 67 -20.96 4.88 -10.48
N LEU A 68 -21.84 5.64 -11.13
CA LEU A 68 -22.97 5.09 -11.89
C LEU A 68 -22.54 4.20 -13.07
N PHE A 69 -21.29 4.30 -13.48
CA PHE A 69 -20.73 3.53 -14.61
C PHE A 69 -19.99 2.26 -14.18
N LEU A 70 -19.76 2.07 -12.88
CA LEU A 70 -19.13 0.87 -12.35
C LEU A 70 -20.19 -0.07 -11.77
N ASP A 71 -19.98 -1.37 -11.98
CA ASP A 71 -20.85 -2.43 -11.46
C ASP A 71 -20.91 -2.33 -9.91
N SER A 72 -21.99 -1.76 -9.42
CA SER A 72 -22.23 -1.52 -7.98
C SER A 72 -22.18 -2.81 -7.15
N LYS A 73 -22.56 -3.96 -7.73
CA LYS A 73 -22.47 -5.27 -7.07
C LYS A 73 -21.03 -5.69 -6.82
N LYS A 74 -20.14 -5.47 -7.80
CA LYS A 74 -18.72 -5.78 -7.65
C LYS A 74 -18.03 -4.88 -6.62
N GLN A 75 -18.37 -3.59 -6.60
CA GLN A 75 -17.85 -2.65 -5.60
C GLN A 75 -18.30 -3.03 -4.20
N PHE A 76 -19.59 -3.33 -4.04
CA PHE A 76 -20.14 -3.77 -2.76
C PHE A 76 -19.48 -5.06 -2.26
N GLY A 77 -19.28 -6.06 -3.13
CA GLY A 77 -18.58 -7.29 -2.79
C GLY A 77 -17.12 -7.07 -2.37
N LYS A 78 -16.38 -6.21 -3.07
CA LYS A 78 -15.00 -5.83 -2.68
C LYS A 78 -14.95 -5.16 -1.31
N ARG A 79 -15.90 -4.28 -1.01
CA ARG A 79 -15.99 -3.61 0.29
C ARG A 79 -16.29 -4.58 1.42
N GLN A 80 -17.26 -5.49 1.21
CA GLN A 80 -17.57 -6.53 2.21
C GLN A 80 -16.36 -7.42 2.49
N LEU A 81 -15.65 -7.85 1.44
CA LEU A 81 -14.44 -8.64 1.59
C LEU A 81 -13.36 -7.88 2.39
N ARG A 82 -13.13 -6.60 2.08
CA ARG A 82 -12.17 -5.77 2.82
C ARG A 82 -12.54 -5.69 4.30
N ASN A 83 -13.79 -5.36 4.61
CA ASN A 83 -14.24 -5.25 5.99
C ASN A 83 -14.08 -6.58 6.74
N ALA A 84 -14.40 -7.70 6.10
CA ALA A 84 -14.22 -9.03 6.70
C ALA A 84 -12.73 -9.33 6.95
N LEU A 85 -11.83 -8.97 6.04
CA LEU A 85 -10.38 -9.12 6.23
C LEU A 85 -9.88 -8.24 7.39
N ASP A 86 -10.34 -7.00 7.48
CA ASP A 86 -9.98 -6.08 8.57
C ASP A 86 -10.45 -6.63 9.93
N GLU A 87 -11.66 -7.19 10.01
CA GLU A 87 -12.15 -7.84 11.22
C GLU A 87 -11.31 -9.07 11.63
N ILE A 88 -10.89 -9.88 10.66
CA ILE A 88 -10.02 -11.04 10.92
C ILE A 88 -8.67 -10.56 11.47
N VAL A 89 -8.08 -9.56 10.85
CA VAL A 89 -6.79 -8.99 11.31
C VAL A 89 -6.92 -8.39 12.71
N LEU A 90 -8.05 -7.73 13.01
CA LEU A 90 -8.31 -7.15 14.33
C LEU A 90 -8.43 -8.22 15.43
N ARG A 91 -9.08 -9.35 15.12
CA ARG A 91 -9.31 -10.46 16.09
C ARG A 91 -8.10 -11.38 16.23
N PHE A 92 -7.42 -11.70 15.15
CA PHE A 92 -6.44 -12.78 15.11
C PHE A 92 -5.01 -12.29 14.81
N GLY A 93 -4.83 -10.98 14.58
CA GLY A 93 -3.53 -10.37 14.30
C GLY A 93 -3.20 -10.31 12.81
N ARG A 94 -2.09 -9.62 12.51
CA ARG A 94 -1.67 -9.28 11.14
C ARG A 94 -1.29 -10.49 10.29
N ASP A 95 -0.94 -11.60 10.92
CA ASP A 95 -0.47 -12.81 10.24
C ASP A 95 -1.61 -13.81 9.96
N ALA A 96 -2.84 -13.49 10.42
CA ALA A 96 -3.99 -14.36 10.24
C ALA A 96 -4.39 -14.54 8.76
N VAL A 97 -4.21 -13.48 7.96
CA VAL A 97 -4.45 -13.52 6.52
C VAL A 97 -3.30 -12.79 5.82
N LEU A 98 -2.59 -13.49 4.96
CA LEU A 98 -1.50 -12.96 4.17
C LEU A 98 -1.81 -13.09 2.67
N ARG A 99 -1.36 -12.14 1.88
CA ARG A 99 -1.35 -12.29 0.42
C ARG A 99 -0.34 -13.36 0.03
N GLY A 100 -0.60 -14.14 -1.02
CA GLY A 100 0.33 -15.17 -1.50
C GLY A 100 1.72 -14.63 -1.82
N SER A 101 1.83 -13.37 -2.25
CA SER A 101 3.11 -12.68 -2.46
C SER A 101 3.96 -12.53 -1.18
N ALA A 102 3.36 -12.60 0.00
CA ALA A 102 4.10 -12.56 1.27
C ALA A 102 4.91 -13.84 1.53
N LEU A 103 4.60 -14.93 0.81
CA LEU A 103 5.28 -16.22 0.92
C LEU A 103 6.45 -16.38 -0.08
N LEU A 104 6.66 -15.41 -0.95
CA LEU A 104 7.81 -15.41 -1.86
C LEU A 104 9.12 -15.25 -1.07
N GLU A 105 10.19 -15.84 -1.58
CA GLU A 105 11.52 -15.83 -0.94
C GLU A 105 12.06 -14.41 -0.72
N GLU A 106 11.79 -13.52 -1.66
CA GLU A 106 12.19 -12.11 -1.62
C GLU A 106 11.32 -11.27 -0.66
N SER A 107 10.19 -11.82 -0.18
CA SER A 107 9.30 -11.12 0.71
C SER A 107 9.87 -11.03 2.13
N ASN A 108 9.83 -9.83 2.68
CA ASN A 108 10.19 -9.60 4.08
C ASN A 108 8.98 -9.33 4.99
N VAL A 109 7.75 -9.53 4.51
CA VAL A 109 6.52 -9.18 5.23
C VAL A 109 6.45 -9.89 6.57
N ILE A 110 6.58 -11.21 6.59
CA ILE A 110 6.51 -12.03 7.82
C ILE A 110 7.64 -11.65 8.80
N LYS A 111 8.86 -11.45 8.27
CA LYS A 111 10.01 -11.02 9.09
C LYS A 111 9.77 -9.66 9.74
N ARG A 112 9.13 -8.73 9.02
CA ARG A 112 8.79 -7.40 9.55
C ARG A 112 7.68 -7.44 10.58
N HIS A 113 6.69 -8.31 10.44
CA HIS A 113 5.63 -8.47 11.43
C HIS A 113 6.16 -8.97 12.78
N ALA A 114 7.23 -9.78 12.77
CA ALA A 114 7.88 -10.25 13.98
C ALA A 114 8.79 -9.20 14.67
N GLN A 115 8.97 -8.02 14.07
CA GLN A 115 9.79 -6.95 14.64
C GLN A 115 8.95 -6.04 15.55
N ILE A 116 9.49 -5.71 16.72
CA ILE A 116 8.88 -4.75 17.64
C ILE A 116 9.54 -3.39 17.40
N GLY A 117 8.73 -2.37 17.05
CA GLY A 117 9.22 -1.00 16.83
C GLY A 117 10.26 -0.86 15.72
N GLY A 118 10.29 -1.79 14.75
CA GLY A 118 11.23 -1.75 13.63
C GLY A 118 12.62 -2.32 13.94
N HIS A 119 12.86 -2.82 15.15
CA HIS A 119 14.12 -3.43 15.56
C HIS A 119 13.97 -4.94 15.72
N ARG A 120 15.02 -5.70 15.39
CA ARG A 120 15.09 -7.12 15.72
C ARG A 120 15.21 -7.29 17.25
N LYS A 121 14.45 -8.26 17.79
CA LYS A 121 14.72 -8.79 19.12
C LYS A 121 16.07 -9.44 19.15
#